data_325f28f1d41248a7e5301cd0622f732a
#
_entry.id   325f28f1d41248a7e5301cd0622f732a
#
_cell.length_a   1.000
_cell.length_b   1.000
_cell.length_c   1.000
_cell.angle_alpha   90.00
_cell.angle_beta   90.00
_cell.angle_gamma   90.00
#
_symmetry.space_group_name_H-M   'P 1'
#
loop_
_entity.id
_entity.type
_entity.pdbx_description
1 polymer ?
#
loop_
_entity_poly.entity_id
_entity_poly.type
_entity_poly.pdbx_seq_one_letter_code
_entity_poly.pdbx_strand_id
1 'polypeptide(L)'
;RQALSGAGDPQQVDPIAKSLRDLGEEVDLILHYGLLTEWHVIGPFDNKEMKGFPVEYPPEREINLEAVYDGQLGEVRWVPLKTSEADGTFDLAKLTAPHKGAIDYVTTEFISDKAQPVEFRLATANAWKLWLNGELLFAREEYHRGMRFDQYRVQGMLRPGSNRILIKVCQNEQDQEWAQKWSFQFRVC
;
A
#
# COMPACT_ATOMS: atom_id res chain seq x y z
N ARG A 1 28.76 1.00 2.94
CA ARG A 1 27.80 1.14 1.83
C ARG A 1 27.60 -0.17 1.05
N GLN A 2 28.66 -0.88 0.64
CA GLN A 2 28.52 -2.17 -0.08
C GLN A 2 27.72 -3.22 0.71
N ALA A 3 27.93 -3.32 2.03
CA ALA A 3 27.17 -4.24 2.88
C ALA A 3 25.66 -3.91 2.89
N LEU A 4 25.30 -2.62 2.87
CA LEU A 4 23.91 -2.18 2.82
C LEU A 4 23.26 -2.53 1.47
N SER A 5 23.95 -2.32 0.35
CA SER A 5 23.39 -2.60 -0.98
C SER A 5 23.06 -4.06 -1.22
N GLY A 6 23.72 -4.99 -0.51
CA GLY A 6 23.46 -6.43 -0.59
C GLY A 6 22.43 -6.95 0.42
N ALA A 7 21.96 -6.11 1.36
CA ALA A 7 21.04 -6.50 2.43
C ALA A 7 19.63 -6.05 2.10
N GLY A 8 18.65 -6.95 2.14
CA GLY A 8 17.24 -6.66 1.85
C GLY A 8 16.29 -6.98 3.01
N ASP A 9 16.78 -7.61 4.05
CA ASP A 9 16.04 -7.97 5.25
C ASP A 9 16.29 -6.93 6.36
N PRO A 10 15.23 -6.40 7.04
CA PRO A 10 15.40 -5.42 8.11
C PRO A 10 16.36 -5.86 9.22
N GLN A 11 16.39 -7.15 9.58
CA GLN A 11 17.30 -7.67 10.60
C GLN A 11 18.78 -7.51 10.22
N GLN A 12 19.07 -7.50 8.92
CA GLN A 12 20.42 -7.25 8.39
C GLN A 12 20.69 -5.76 8.15
N VAL A 13 19.68 -5.05 7.64
CA VAL A 13 19.79 -3.64 7.25
C VAL A 13 19.92 -2.73 8.47
N ASP A 14 19.11 -2.94 9.52
CA ASP A 14 19.07 -2.03 10.66
C ASP A 14 20.42 -1.87 11.39
N PRO A 15 21.16 -2.96 11.69
CA PRO A 15 22.50 -2.82 12.29
C PRO A 15 23.51 -2.11 11.38
N ILE A 16 23.44 -2.38 10.06
CA ILE A 16 24.33 -1.75 9.07
C ILE A 16 24.01 -0.26 8.96
N ALA A 17 22.73 0.09 8.84
CA ALA A 17 22.27 1.46 8.75
C ALA A 17 22.64 2.27 9.99
N LYS A 18 22.49 1.66 11.18
CA LYS A 18 22.91 2.28 12.45
C LYS A 18 24.41 2.56 12.44
N SER A 19 25.23 1.57 12.08
CA SER A 19 26.69 1.71 12.03
C SER A 19 27.14 2.79 11.04
N LEU A 20 26.47 2.92 9.88
CA LEU A 20 26.74 3.96 8.91
C LEU A 20 26.39 5.35 9.44
N ARG A 21 25.24 5.50 10.11
CA ARG A 21 24.82 6.77 10.75
C ARG A 21 25.79 7.18 11.87
N ASP A 22 26.26 6.20 12.67
CA ASP A 22 27.25 6.45 13.74
C ASP A 22 28.59 6.95 13.16
N LEU A 23 28.89 6.64 11.89
CA LEU A 23 30.04 7.15 11.13
C LEU A 23 29.76 8.47 10.38
N GLY A 24 28.57 9.09 10.58
CA GLY A 24 28.18 10.34 9.93
C GLY A 24 27.65 10.20 8.49
N GLU A 25 27.35 8.98 8.04
CA GLU A 25 26.78 8.71 6.73
C GLU A 25 25.25 8.86 6.76
N GLU A 26 24.69 9.50 5.73
CA GLU A 26 23.24 9.50 5.52
C GLU A 26 22.79 8.17 4.94
N VAL A 27 21.74 7.60 5.53
CA VAL A 27 21.13 6.35 5.09
C VAL A 27 19.63 6.58 4.92
N ASP A 28 19.19 6.56 3.65
CA ASP A 28 17.78 6.61 3.26
C ASP A 28 17.26 5.18 3.11
N LEU A 29 16.50 4.73 4.10
CA LEU A 29 15.91 3.40 4.10
C LEU A 29 14.68 3.31 3.18
N ILE A 30 13.97 4.40 2.95
CA ILE A 30 12.86 4.44 1.99
C ILE A 30 13.37 4.10 0.59
N LEU A 31 14.41 4.80 0.16
CA LEU A 31 15.04 4.54 -1.14
C LEU A 31 15.69 3.16 -1.19
N HIS A 32 16.39 2.77 -0.11
CA HIS A 32 17.07 1.46 -0.03
C HIS A 32 16.11 0.29 -0.22
N TYR A 33 14.94 0.35 0.41
CA TYR A 33 13.93 -0.69 0.30
C TYR A 33 13.04 -0.58 -0.95
N GLY A 34 13.07 0.54 -1.66
CA GLY A 34 12.14 0.81 -2.76
C GLY A 34 10.69 1.02 -2.30
N LEU A 35 10.53 1.60 -1.10
CA LEU A 35 9.22 1.90 -0.52
C LEU A 35 8.55 3.07 -1.27
N LEU A 36 7.28 2.91 -1.60
CA LEU A 36 6.48 3.97 -2.20
C LEU A 36 5.74 4.74 -1.11
N THR A 37 6.08 6.01 -0.95
CA THR A 37 5.61 6.89 0.15
C THR A 37 4.63 7.97 -0.29
N GLU A 38 4.31 8.03 -1.59
CA GLU A 38 3.38 9.01 -2.15
C GLU A 38 2.29 8.32 -2.97
N TRP A 39 1.04 8.57 -2.59
CA TRP A 39 -0.14 7.98 -3.17
C TRP A 39 -1.27 9.00 -3.28
N HIS A 40 -2.40 8.59 -3.87
CA HIS A 40 -3.71 9.19 -3.67
C HIS A 40 -4.60 8.16 -3.02
N VAL A 41 -5.49 8.61 -2.15
CA VAL A 41 -6.48 7.76 -1.47
C VAL A 41 -7.89 8.23 -1.76
N ILE A 42 -8.82 7.30 -1.89
CA ILE A 42 -10.26 7.56 -1.97
C ILE A 42 -11.03 6.54 -1.14
N GLY A 43 -12.01 7.00 -0.41
CA GLY A 43 -12.89 6.22 0.45
C GLY A 43 -13.53 7.10 1.54
N PRO A 44 -14.31 6.49 2.43
CA PRO A 44 -14.59 5.06 2.48
C PRO A 44 -15.72 4.61 1.53
N PHE A 45 -15.57 3.43 0.94
CA PHE A 45 -16.66 2.68 0.33
C PHE A 45 -17.18 1.60 1.29
N ASP A 46 -18.37 1.07 1.03
CA ASP A 46 -19.01 0.13 1.93
C ASP A 46 -18.36 -1.26 1.93
N ASN A 47 -18.08 -1.80 3.13
CA ASN A 47 -17.65 -3.17 3.37
C ASN A 47 -18.37 -3.82 4.54
N LYS A 48 -19.61 -3.36 4.83
CA LYS A 48 -20.41 -3.94 5.91
C LYS A 48 -20.60 -5.44 5.70
N GLU A 49 -20.47 -6.19 6.77
CA GLU A 49 -20.53 -7.64 6.76
C GLU A 49 -19.51 -8.30 5.79
N MET A 50 -18.42 -7.59 5.49
CA MET A 50 -17.36 -7.99 4.53
C MET A 50 -17.87 -8.17 3.08
N LYS A 51 -19.08 -7.69 2.76
CA LYS A 51 -19.71 -7.87 1.45
C LYS A 51 -19.10 -7.00 0.35
N GLY A 52 -18.36 -5.95 0.70
CA GLY A 52 -17.75 -5.04 -0.27
C GLY A 52 -16.48 -5.58 -0.95
N PHE A 53 -15.83 -6.61 -0.39
CA PHE A 53 -14.61 -7.17 -0.98
C PHE A 53 -14.80 -7.63 -2.44
N PRO A 54 -15.84 -8.44 -2.79
CA PRO A 54 -16.07 -8.84 -4.17
C PRO A 54 -16.67 -7.74 -5.05
N VAL A 55 -17.24 -6.67 -4.47
CA VAL A 55 -17.90 -5.59 -5.22
C VAL A 55 -16.87 -4.80 -6.01
N GLU A 56 -17.15 -4.57 -7.29
CA GLU A 56 -16.38 -3.70 -8.15
C GLU A 56 -16.85 -2.25 -7.98
N TYR A 57 -16.09 -1.45 -7.20
CA TYR A 57 -16.33 -0.02 -7.05
C TYR A 57 -15.69 0.78 -8.20
N PRO A 58 -16.10 2.05 -8.43
CA PRO A 58 -15.64 2.85 -9.56
C PRO A 58 -14.12 2.89 -9.78
N PRO A 59 -13.24 2.97 -8.75
CA PRO A 59 -11.80 2.96 -8.96
C PRO A 59 -11.23 1.70 -9.63
N GLU A 60 -11.94 0.58 -9.55
CA GLU A 60 -11.51 -0.68 -10.21
C GLU A 60 -11.76 -0.64 -11.74
N ARG A 61 -12.69 0.21 -12.21
CA ARG A 61 -13.00 0.39 -13.64
C ARG A 61 -12.13 1.45 -14.27
N GLU A 62 -12.04 2.59 -13.60
CA GLU A 62 -11.30 3.75 -14.08
C GLU A 62 -10.77 4.57 -12.89
N ILE A 63 -9.49 4.95 -12.97
CA ILE A 63 -8.88 5.87 -12.02
C ILE A 63 -8.91 7.27 -12.60
N ASN A 64 -9.90 8.05 -12.20
CA ASN A 64 -10.04 9.47 -12.51
C ASN A 64 -9.89 10.28 -11.22
N LEU A 65 -8.75 10.94 -11.06
CA LEU A 65 -8.41 11.69 -9.83
C LEU A 65 -9.30 12.91 -9.57
N GLU A 66 -10.00 13.40 -10.59
CA GLU A 66 -10.91 14.54 -10.48
C GLU A 66 -12.37 14.09 -10.20
N ALA A 67 -12.65 12.80 -10.28
CA ALA A 67 -13.99 12.29 -10.13
C ALA A 67 -14.47 12.32 -8.66
N VAL A 68 -15.79 12.41 -8.53
CA VAL A 68 -16.52 12.32 -7.26
C VAL A 68 -17.41 11.10 -7.34
N TYR A 69 -17.42 10.29 -6.28
CA TYR A 69 -18.23 9.08 -6.23
C TYR A 69 -19.06 9.03 -4.95
N ASP A 70 -20.14 8.25 -4.97
CA ASP A 70 -20.90 7.93 -3.77
C ASP A 70 -20.10 6.92 -2.93
N GLY A 71 -19.69 7.35 -1.75
CA GLY A 71 -19.04 6.51 -0.75
C GLY A 71 -20.01 5.99 0.31
N GLN A 72 -19.47 5.31 1.32
CA GLN A 72 -20.26 4.75 2.43
C GLN A 72 -20.97 5.83 3.28
N LEU A 73 -20.39 7.00 3.43
CA LEU A 73 -20.84 8.08 4.30
C LEU A 73 -21.17 9.37 3.55
N GLY A 74 -21.30 9.32 2.24
CA GLY A 74 -21.52 10.46 1.36
C GLY A 74 -20.49 10.52 0.24
N GLU A 75 -20.37 11.67 -0.42
CA GLU A 75 -19.43 11.86 -1.52
C GLU A 75 -17.98 11.67 -1.08
N VAL A 76 -17.20 10.96 -1.92
CA VAL A 76 -15.78 10.73 -1.75
C VAL A 76 -14.99 11.23 -2.96
N ARG A 77 -13.77 11.70 -2.71
CA ARG A 77 -12.85 12.23 -3.72
C ARG A 77 -11.45 11.70 -3.47
N TRP A 78 -10.66 11.62 -4.53
CA TRP A 78 -9.24 11.36 -4.39
C TRP A 78 -8.53 12.51 -3.68
N VAL A 79 -7.73 12.18 -2.68
CA VAL A 79 -6.86 13.13 -1.98
C VAL A 79 -5.43 12.62 -1.94
N PRO A 80 -4.43 13.53 -2.01
CA PRO A 80 -3.02 13.14 -1.85
C PRO A 80 -2.78 12.49 -0.50
N LEU A 81 -1.96 11.44 -0.49
CA LEU A 81 -1.61 10.66 0.69
C LEU A 81 -0.09 10.49 0.74
N LYS A 82 0.53 10.91 1.85
CA LYS A 82 1.97 10.74 2.07
C LYS A 82 2.22 10.18 3.46
N THR A 83 3.28 9.40 3.59
CA THR A 83 3.79 8.97 4.89
C THR A 83 5.20 9.48 5.12
N SER A 84 5.49 9.85 6.36
CA SER A 84 6.83 10.15 6.87
C SER A 84 7.35 9.05 7.80
N GLU A 85 6.60 7.97 7.97
CA GLU A 85 7.05 6.83 8.77
C GLU A 85 8.31 6.21 8.12
N ALA A 86 9.32 5.96 8.93
CA ALA A 86 10.63 5.49 8.45
C ALA A 86 10.58 4.12 7.77
N ASP A 87 9.53 3.34 8.04
CA ASP A 87 9.26 2.06 7.41
C ASP A 87 8.29 2.16 6.22
N GLY A 88 7.83 3.37 5.85
CA GLY A 88 6.89 3.60 4.76
C GLY A 88 5.46 3.11 5.02
N THR A 89 5.09 2.87 6.27
CA THR A 89 3.73 2.44 6.63
C THR A 89 2.73 3.59 6.51
N PHE A 90 1.56 3.30 5.97
CA PHE A 90 0.38 4.15 5.96
C PHE A 90 -0.65 3.62 6.95
N ASP A 91 -1.10 4.45 7.87
CA ASP A 91 -2.22 4.17 8.78
C ASP A 91 -3.47 4.88 8.25
N LEU A 92 -4.29 4.15 7.49
CA LEU A 92 -5.50 4.69 6.86
C LEU A 92 -6.51 5.17 7.91
N ALA A 93 -6.58 4.53 9.08
CA ALA A 93 -7.46 4.96 10.15
C ALA A 93 -7.11 6.35 10.70
N LYS A 94 -5.84 6.75 10.65
CA LYS A 94 -5.40 8.11 11.02
C LYS A 94 -5.53 9.11 9.87
N LEU A 95 -5.33 8.64 8.64
CA LEU A 95 -5.20 9.51 7.47
C LEU A 95 -6.54 9.80 6.82
N THR A 96 -7.47 8.84 6.79
CA THR A 96 -8.82 9.01 6.26
C THR A 96 -9.85 9.19 7.37
N ALA A 97 -10.09 8.19 8.18
CA ALA A 97 -10.81 8.21 9.45
C ALA A 97 -10.91 6.77 10.02
N PRO A 98 -11.20 6.58 11.32
CA PRO A 98 -11.32 5.25 11.90
C PRO A 98 -12.66 4.59 11.53
N HIS A 99 -12.91 4.41 10.24
CA HIS A 99 -14.13 3.77 9.73
C HIS A 99 -14.09 2.25 9.93
N LYS A 100 -15.27 1.67 10.08
CA LYS A 100 -15.52 0.24 10.22
C LYS A 100 -16.38 -0.28 9.07
N GLY A 101 -16.15 -1.53 8.68
CA GLY A 101 -16.85 -2.09 7.53
C GLY A 101 -16.64 -1.24 6.28
N ALA A 102 -15.40 -0.84 6.00
CA ALA A 102 -15.05 0.19 5.03
C ALA A 102 -13.92 -0.24 4.10
N ILE A 103 -13.86 0.39 2.95
CA ILE A 103 -12.84 0.17 1.93
C ILE A 103 -12.23 1.50 1.53
N ASP A 104 -10.91 1.58 1.56
CA ASP A 104 -10.16 2.63 0.87
C ASP A 104 -9.44 2.04 -0.35
N TYR A 105 -9.37 2.84 -1.41
CA TYR A 105 -8.48 2.59 -2.53
C TYR A 105 -7.31 3.55 -2.47
N VAL A 106 -6.12 3.04 -2.75
CA VAL A 106 -4.93 3.87 -2.91
C VAL A 106 -4.32 3.62 -4.28
N THR A 107 -3.87 4.69 -4.93
CA THR A 107 -3.25 4.61 -6.25
C THR A 107 -2.01 5.46 -6.33
N THR A 108 -1.02 4.98 -7.09
CA THR A 108 0.19 5.73 -7.43
C THR A 108 0.64 5.40 -8.84
N GLU A 109 1.56 6.20 -9.37
CA GLU A 109 2.25 5.92 -10.63
C GLU A 109 3.70 5.53 -10.37
N PHE A 110 4.16 4.52 -11.09
CA PHE A 110 5.55 4.09 -11.10
C PHE A 110 6.11 4.19 -12.52
N ILE A 111 7.18 4.96 -12.68
CA ILE A 111 7.82 5.16 -13.99
C ILE A 111 8.88 4.10 -14.19
N SER A 112 8.87 3.43 -15.34
CA SER A 112 9.90 2.48 -15.76
C SER A 112 10.46 2.86 -17.12
N ASP A 113 11.78 2.81 -17.28
CA ASP A 113 12.44 3.13 -18.56
C ASP A 113 12.24 2.03 -19.60
N LYS A 114 11.93 0.82 -19.17
CA LYS A 114 11.80 -0.37 -20.02
C LYS A 114 10.75 -1.34 -19.52
N ALA A 115 10.33 -2.25 -20.39
CA ALA A 115 9.56 -3.41 -19.97
C ALA A 115 10.46 -4.33 -19.13
N GLN A 116 10.02 -4.65 -17.91
CA GLN A 116 10.78 -5.53 -17.01
C GLN A 116 9.87 -6.19 -15.97
N PRO A 117 10.21 -7.44 -15.58
CA PRO A 117 9.56 -8.07 -14.45
C PRO A 117 9.93 -7.36 -13.16
N VAL A 118 8.99 -7.28 -12.22
CA VAL A 118 9.19 -6.76 -10.87
C VAL A 118 8.46 -7.64 -9.87
N GLU A 119 8.88 -7.56 -8.63
CA GLU A 119 8.16 -8.12 -7.50
C GLU A 119 7.59 -6.97 -6.66
N PHE A 120 6.27 -6.90 -6.60
CA PHE A 120 5.57 -6.04 -5.65
C PHE A 120 5.52 -6.74 -4.29
N ARG A 121 5.86 -6.02 -3.24
CA ARG A 121 5.80 -6.52 -1.88
C ARG A 121 4.90 -5.63 -1.04
N LEU A 122 3.94 -6.26 -0.38
CA LEU A 122 2.96 -5.57 0.45
C LEU A 122 2.90 -6.19 1.84
N ALA A 123 2.71 -5.34 2.83
CA ALA A 123 2.34 -5.73 4.18
C ALA A 123 1.02 -5.05 4.55
N THR A 124 0.07 -5.82 5.06
CA THR A 124 -1.21 -5.33 5.58
C THR A 124 -1.83 -6.37 6.51
N ALA A 125 -2.60 -5.90 7.51
CA ALA A 125 -3.42 -6.74 8.35
C ALA A 125 -4.81 -7.01 7.77
N ASN A 126 -5.13 -6.38 6.63
CA ASN A 126 -6.47 -6.26 6.08
C ASN A 126 -6.65 -7.09 4.81
N ALA A 127 -7.90 -7.33 4.41
CA ALA A 127 -8.19 -7.90 3.11
C ALA A 127 -7.82 -6.89 2.01
N TRP A 128 -7.27 -7.37 0.88
CA TRP A 128 -6.73 -6.49 -0.14
C TRP A 128 -6.72 -7.08 -1.55
N LYS A 129 -6.70 -6.20 -2.54
CA LYS A 129 -6.49 -6.54 -3.94
C LYS A 129 -5.46 -5.60 -4.56
N LEU A 130 -4.73 -6.07 -5.57
CA LEU A 130 -3.71 -5.31 -6.31
C LEU A 130 -3.99 -5.37 -7.81
N TRP A 131 -4.00 -4.22 -8.45
CA TRP A 131 -4.01 -4.07 -9.91
C TRP A 131 -2.77 -3.34 -10.40
N LEU A 132 -2.27 -3.75 -11.55
CA LEU A 132 -1.24 -3.07 -12.32
C LEU A 132 -1.81 -2.74 -13.70
N ASN A 133 -1.84 -1.46 -14.07
CA ASN A 133 -2.34 -1.01 -15.37
C ASN A 133 -3.76 -1.50 -15.71
N GLY A 134 -4.63 -1.66 -14.71
CA GLY A 134 -6.00 -2.17 -14.83
C GLY A 134 -6.13 -3.69 -14.78
N GLU A 135 -5.04 -4.45 -14.77
CA GLU A 135 -5.04 -5.90 -14.64
C GLU A 135 -4.99 -6.30 -13.16
N LEU A 136 -5.92 -7.14 -12.69
CA LEU A 136 -5.92 -7.70 -11.33
C LEU A 136 -4.79 -8.74 -11.21
N LEU A 137 -3.78 -8.44 -10.40
CA LEU A 137 -2.65 -9.34 -10.16
C LEU A 137 -2.86 -10.24 -8.94
N PHE A 138 -3.57 -9.73 -7.92
CA PHE A 138 -3.70 -10.44 -6.66
C PHE A 138 -4.97 -10.03 -5.90
N ALA A 139 -5.58 -10.99 -5.19
CA ALA A 139 -6.70 -10.77 -4.28
C ALA A 139 -6.59 -11.71 -3.08
N ARG A 140 -6.73 -11.16 -1.86
CA ARG A 140 -6.72 -11.92 -0.62
C ARG A 140 -7.79 -11.38 0.32
N GLU A 141 -8.83 -12.17 0.55
CA GLU A 141 -9.85 -11.86 1.53
C GLU A 141 -9.50 -12.50 2.88
N GLU A 142 -8.70 -11.79 3.65
CA GLU A 142 -8.26 -12.23 4.96
C GLU A 142 -8.08 -11.00 5.85
N TYR A 143 -8.72 -11.01 7.01
CA TYR A 143 -8.72 -9.91 7.96
C TYR A 143 -7.89 -10.23 9.20
N HIS A 144 -7.33 -9.20 9.84
CA HIS A 144 -6.63 -9.30 11.13
C HIS A 144 -5.39 -10.20 11.13
N ARG A 145 -4.73 -10.33 9.99
CA ARG A 145 -3.38 -10.89 9.96
C ARG A 145 -2.40 -9.92 10.62
N GLY A 146 -1.42 -10.43 11.32
CA GLY A 146 -0.31 -9.60 11.78
C GLY A 146 0.41 -8.99 10.57
N MET A 147 0.61 -7.68 10.56
CA MET A 147 1.39 -7.00 9.53
C MET A 147 2.88 -7.20 9.77
N ARG A 148 3.61 -7.61 8.75
CA ARG A 148 5.06 -7.77 8.76
C ARG A 148 5.67 -7.39 7.42
N PHE A 149 6.89 -6.91 7.43
CA PHE A 149 7.63 -6.55 6.22
C PHE A 149 7.66 -7.72 5.21
N ASP A 150 7.41 -7.42 3.92
CA ASP A 150 7.38 -8.41 2.82
C ASP A 150 6.40 -9.57 3.02
N GLN A 151 5.29 -9.31 3.70
CA GLN A 151 4.29 -10.33 4.03
C GLN A 151 3.69 -11.01 2.79
N TYR A 152 3.46 -10.25 1.73
CA TYR A 152 2.95 -10.74 0.45
C TYR A 152 3.91 -10.36 -0.67
N ARG A 153 4.08 -11.25 -1.65
CA ARG A 153 4.91 -11.05 -2.84
C ARG A 153 4.09 -11.35 -4.07
N VAL A 154 4.04 -10.43 -5.01
CA VAL A 154 3.25 -10.52 -6.22
C VAL A 154 4.12 -10.15 -7.42
N GLN A 155 4.21 -11.03 -8.40
CA GLN A 155 4.93 -10.74 -9.63
C GLN A 155 4.13 -9.83 -10.54
N GLY A 156 4.80 -8.89 -11.20
CA GLY A 156 4.21 -8.00 -12.18
C GLY A 156 5.16 -7.74 -13.35
N MET A 157 4.61 -7.20 -14.43
CA MET A 157 5.38 -6.80 -15.61
C MET A 157 5.17 -5.30 -15.84
N LEU A 158 6.20 -4.50 -15.62
CA LEU A 158 6.19 -3.07 -15.95
C LEU A 158 6.32 -2.90 -17.47
N ARG A 159 5.64 -1.90 -17.99
CA ARG A 159 5.81 -1.38 -19.35
C ARG A 159 6.67 -0.11 -19.32
N PRO A 160 7.32 0.27 -20.43
CA PRO A 160 7.99 1.56 -20.51
C PRO A 160 7.01 2.72 -20.24
N GLY A 161 7.48 3.74 -19.53
CA GLY A 161 6.67 4.89 -19.12
C GLY A 161 5.92 4.68 -17.82
N SER A 162 4.75 5.30 -17.72
CA SER A 162 3.92 5.27 -16.52
C SER A 162 3.21 3.92 -16.35
N ASN A 163 3.30 3.39 -15.13
CA ASN A 163 2.59 2.20 -14.68
C ASN A 163 1.70 2.58 -13.51
N ARG A 164 0.40 2.38 -13.64
CA ARG A 164 -0.58 2.68 -12.61
C ARG A 164 -0.75 1.49 -11.67
N ILE A 165 -0.53 1.72 -10.40
CA ILE A 165 -0.75 0.76 -9.33
C ILE A 165 -2.01 1.17 -8.58
N LEU A 166 -2.94 0.24 -8.35
CA LEU A 166 -4.14 0.41 -7.54
C LEU A 166 -4.18 -0.68 -6.49
N ILE A 167 -4.48 -0.29 -5.24
CA ILE A 167 -4.69 -1.23 -4.15
C ILE A 167 -6.03 -0.93 -3.50
N LYS A 168 -6.82 -1.97 -3.27
CA LYS A 168 -8.03 -1.97 -2.43
C LYS A 168 -7.65 -2.50 -1.06
N VAL A 169 -7.94 -1.75 0.00
CA VAL A 169 -7.67 -2.15 1.39
C VAL A 169 -8.98 -2.14 2.17
N CYS A 170 -9.41 -3.30 2.66
CA CYS A 170 -10.73 -3.50 3.25
C CYS A 170 -10.63 -3.72 4.76
N GLN A 171 -11.29 -2.87 5.54
CA GLN A 171 -11.47 -3.02 6.98
C GLN A 171 -12.83 -3.67 7.27
N ASN A 172 -12.92 -4.54 8.26
CA ASN A 172 -14.18 -5.10 8.73
C ASN A 172 -14.76 -4.34 9.93
N GLU A 173 -15.80 -4.88 10.56
CA GLU A 173 -16.57 -4.20 11.63
C GLU A 173 -16.14 -4.58 13.04
N GLN A 174 -15.07 -5.36 13.24
CA GLN A 174 -14.63 -5.79 14.56
C GLN A 174 -14.08 -4.61 15.37
N ASP A 175 -14.49 -4.54 16.65
CA ASP A 175 -14.18 -3.42 17.55
C ASP A 175 -13.04 -3.70 18.53
N GLN A 176 -12.52 -4.93 18.58
CA GLN A 176 -11.38 -5.26 19.44
C GLN A 176 -10.17 -4.40 19.05
N GLU A 177 -9.43 -3.92 20.03
CA GLU A 177 -8.29 -3.02 19.82
C GLU A 177 -7.29 -3.56 18.79
N TRP A 178 -6.96 -4.85 18.85
CA TRP A 178 -6.06 -5.51 17.90
C TRP A 178 -6.64 -5.58 16.47
N ALA A 179 -7.95 -5.50 16.31
CA ALA A 179 -8.65 -5.57 15.03
C ALA A 179 -8.82 -4.21 14.35
N GLN A 180 -8.44 -3.11 15.02
CA GLN A 180 -8.67 -1.76 14.51
C GLN A 180 -7.61 -1.27 13.53
N LYS A 181 -6.55 -2.04 13.32
CA LYS A 181 -5.50 -1.68 12.36
C LYS A 181 -6.05 -1.67 10.94
N TRP A 182 -5.85 -0.55 10.27
CA TRP A 182 -6.19 -0.36 8.87
C TRP A 182 -5.02 0.34 8.20
N SER A 183 -4.06 -0.46 7.75
CA SER A 183 -2.77 0.05 7.29
C SER A 183 -2.17 -0.81 6.20
N PHE A 184 -1.28 -0.22 5.44
CA PHE A 184 -0.48 -0.93 4.45
C PHE A 184 0.92 -0.35 4.34
N GLN A 185 1.83 -1.14 3.79
CA GLN A 185 3.17 -0.77 3.37
C GLN A 185 3.41 -1.42 2.01
N PHE A 186 4.05 -0.71 1.08
CA PHE A 186 4.23 -1.22 -0.28
C PHE A 186 5.59 -0.82 -0.85
N ARG A 187 6.22 -1.77 -1.55
CA ARG A 187 7.47 -1.53 -2.24
C ARG A 187 7.57 -2.27 -3.57
N VAL A 188 8.47 -1.80 -4.43
CA VAL A 188 8.82 -2.39 -5.73
C VAL A 188 10.26 -2.88 -5.68
N CYS A 189 10.49 -4.17 -6.08
CA CYS A 189 11.79 -4.82 -6.09
C CYS A 189 12.15 -5.36 -7.48
#